data_366455cabc96c7812b171581e9e0804f
#
_entry.id   366455cabc96c7812b171581e9e0804f
#
_cell.length_a   1.000
_cell.length_b   1.000
_cell.length_c   1.000
_cell.angle_alpha   90.00
_cell.angle_beta   90.00
_cell.angle_gamma   90.00
#
_symmetry.space_group_name_H-M   'P 1'
#
loop_
_entity.id
_entity.type
_entity.pdbx_description
1 polymer ?
#
loop_
_entity_poly.entity_id
_entity_poly.type
_entity_poly.pdbx_seq_one_letter_code
_entity_poly.pdbx_strand_id
1 'polypeptide(L)'
;MKYLNLKAKEERSIDNSTLSYAFRMLCDYFKQNLCPFFDYWGVEQLDEDRKYAEQYPLMDKKIWEYNPLNPQQLKDYDVSSYCYRHSRRDWKVSAYDKGYGINYDGDSRKPEYLIDGEKKTNWSSGKINDKPLELPYYIIFDLNKVSDIDGVYLANGYSNQCLADVHVEYIGSEVADPYDINAPWETLLQVTDPNVVRANLKNERFFDCPRTQARYLRLKISNPNTIVFKSDSDLTEEEKANQKKYHSFAEFGTYYKKP
;
A
#
# COMPACT_ATOMS: atom_id res chain seq x y z
N MET A 1 0.83 -21.16 -16.41
CA MET A 1 0.84 -19.98 -15.50
C MET A 1 1.10 -20.33 -14.02
N LYS A 2 0.51 -21.38 -13.45
CA LYS A 2 0.88 -21.86 -12.08
C LYS A 2 2.39 -22.16 -11.92
N TYR A 3 3.05 -22.57 -12.99
CA TYR A 3 4.48 -22.91 -12.99
C TYR A 3 5.42 -21.70 -12.89
N LEU A 4 5.02 -20.55 -13.42
CA LEU A 4 5.81 -19.31 -13.31
C LEU A 4 5.75 -18.73 -11.87
N ASN A 5 4.60 -18.88 -11.19
CA ASN A 5 4.44 -18.43 -9.81
C ASN A 5 5.14 -19.34 -8.78
N LEU A 6 5.28 -20.64 -9.05
CA LEU A 6 5.95 -21.58 -8.13
C LEU A 6 7.49 -21.46 -8.19
N LYS A 7 8.06 -21.18 -9.35
CA LYS A 7 9.50 -20.95 -9.48
C LYS A 7 9.96 -19.57 -9.06
N ALA A 8 9.11 -18.54 -9.13
CA ALA A 8 9.41 -17.21 -8.60
C ALA A 8 9.45 -17.18 -7.07
N LYS A 9 8.89 -18.21 -6.39
CA LYS A 9 8.91 -18.31 -4.92
C LYS A 9 10.11 -19.07 -4.35
N GLU A 10 10.78 -19.86 -5.15
CA GLU A 10 11.76 -20.81 -4.58
C GLU A 10 13.22 -20.41 -4.71
N GLU A 11 13.64 -19.52 -5.44
CA GLU A 11 15.04 -19.08 -5.61
C GLU A 11 15.22 -18.37 -6.95
N ARG A 12 15.13 -17.09 -6.97
CA ARG A 12 15.94 -16.16 -7.75
C ARG A 12 15.23 -14.83 -7.74
N SER A 13 15.94 -13.80 -7.31
CA SER A 13 15.71 -12.46 -7.82
C SER A 13 15.73 -12.56 -9.35
N ILE A 14 14.57 -12.69 -10.00
CA ILE A 14 14.49 -12.41 -11.43
C ILE A 14 14.99 -10.99 -11.51
N ASP A 15 16.14 -10.82 -12.14
CA ASP A 15 16.72 -9.50 -12.35
C ASP A 15 15.62 -8.61 -12.92
N ASN A 16 15.48 -7.43 -12.34
CA ASN A 16 14.48 -6.44 -12.72
C ASN A 16 14.48 -6.16 -14.22
N SER A 17 15.66 -6.23 -14.84
CA SER A 17 15.82 -6.09 -16.29
C SER A 17 15.09 -7.20 -17.06
N THR A 18 15.07 -8.43 -16.54
CA THR A 18 14.40 -9.58 -17.18
C THR A 18 12.89 -9.45 -17.07
N LEU A 19 12.36 -9.02 -15.90
CA LEU A 19 10.92 -8.83 -15.73
C LEU A 19 10.41 -7.65 -16.56
N SER A 20 11.12 -6.53 -16.56
CA SER A 20 10.85 -5.36 -17.36
C SER A 20 10.84 -5.70 -18.87
N TYR A 21 11.86 -6.41 -19.33
CA TYR A 21 11.92 -6.88 -20.73
C TYR A 21 10.72 -7.78 -21.07
N ALA A 22 10.41 -8.77 -20.23
CA ALA A 22 9.29 -9.68 -20.47
C ALA A 22 7.95 -8.93 -20.50
N PHE A 23 7.73 -7.98 -19.61
CA PHE A 23 6.54 -7.16 -19.56
C PHE A 23 6.37 -6.35 -20.85
N ARG A 24 7.41 -5.60 -21.27
CA ARG A 24 7.37 -4.79 -22.49
C ARG A 24 7.16 -5.66 -23.73
N MET A 25 7.86 -6.79 -23.84
CA MET A 25 7.70 -7.73 -24.93
C MET A 25 6.26 -8.27 -25.03
N LEU A 26 5.62 -8.57 -23.91
CA LEU A 26 4.23 -9.03 -23.89
C LEU A 26 3.26 -7.92 -24.30
N CYS A 27 3.47 -6.68 -23.85
CA CYS A 27 2.69 -5.53 -24.31
C CYS A 27 2.82 -5.33 -25.81
N ASP A 28 4.06 -5.45 -26.36
CA ASP A 28 4.33 -5.35 -27.80
C ASP A 28 3.67 -6.46 -28.59
N TYR A 29 3.72 -7.68 -28.09
CA TYR A 29 3.14 -8.84 -28.76
C TYR A 29 1.62 -8.76 -28.84
N PHE A 30 0.96 -8.44 -27.71
CA PHE A 30 -0.50 -8.35 -27.64
C PHE A 30 -1.05 -7.00 -28.12
N LYS A 31 -0.19 -6.00 -28.31
CA LYS A 31 -0.60 -4.61 -28.62
C LYS A 31 -1.58 -4.04 -27.60
N GLN A 32 -1.41 -4.43 -26.34
CA GLN A 32 -2.25 -4.03 -25.21
C GLN A 32 -1.41 -3.64 -24.01
N ASN A 33 -1.91 -2.68 -23.23
CA ASN A 33 -1.36 -2.36 -21.93
C ASN A 33 -1.81 -3.43 -20.93
N LEU A 34 -0.86 -4.27 -20.51
CA LEU A 34 -1.09 -5.40 -19.63
C LEU A 34 -0.95 -5.06 -18.13
N CYS A 35 -0.80 -3.78 -17.77
CA CYS A 35 -0.72 -3.37 -16.36
C CYS A 35 -1.85 -3.98 -15.51
N PRO A 36 -3.15 -3.96 -15.92
CA PRO A 36 -4.22 -4.56 -15.12
C PRO A 36 -4.02 -6.04 -14.84
N PHE A 37 -3.47 -6.79 -15.79
CA PHE A 37 -3.18 -8.22 -15.62
C PHE A 37 -2.06 -8.46 -14.60
N PHE A 38 -0.97 -7.73 -14.72
CA PHE A 38 0.17 -7.88 -13.81
C PHE A 38 -0.17 -7.40 -12.39
N ASP A 39 -0.93 -6.29 -12.26
CA ASP A 39 -1.42 -5.79 -10.98
C ASP A 39 -2.35 -6.79 -10.28
N TYR A 40 -3.22 -7.45 -11.03
CA TYR A 40 -4.09 -8.51 -10.47
C TYR A 40 -3.29 -9.64 -9.84
N TRP A 41 -2.17 -10.02 -10.46
CA TRP A 41 -1.29 -11.07 -9.95
C TRP A 41 -0.26 -10.59 -8.91
N GLY A 42 -0.30 -9.30 -8.54
CA GLY A 42 0.62 -8.70 -7.57
C GLY A 42 2.06 -8.60 -8.09
N VAL A 43 2.23 -8.55 -9.41
CA VAL A 43 3.55 -8.36 -10.04
C VAL A 43 3.75 -6.87 -10.27
N GLU A 44 4.60 -6.26 -9.47
CA GLU A 44 4.89 -4.84 -9.57
C GLU A 44 5.76 -4.54 -10.79
N GLN A 45 5.35 -3.54 -11.60
CA GLN A 45 6.12 -3.01 -12.71
C GLN A 45 6.76 -1.68 -12.30
N LEU A 46 7.92 -1.38 -12.89
CA LEU A 46 8.54 -0.08 -12.76
C LEU A 46 7.68 1.02 -13.38
N ASP A 47 7.77 2.24 -12.86
CA ASP A 47 7.05 3.39 -13.43
C ASP A 47 7.37 3.60 -14.90
N GLU A 48 8.63 3.38 -15.30
CA GLU A 48 9.06 3.47 -16.70
C GLU A 48 8.45 2.38 -17.60
N ASP A 49 8.19 1.19 -17.06
CA ASP A 49 7.51 0.11 -17.78
C ASP A 49 6.02 0.41 -17.91
N ARG A 50 5.39 0.93 -16.87
CA ARG A 50 4.02 1.41 -16.94
C ARG A 50 3.86 2.51 -17.98
N LYS A 51 4.77 3.50 -17.96
CA LYS A 51 4.81 4.56 -18.97
C LYS A 51 5.03 4.02 -20.39
N TYR A 52 5.89 3.01 -20.54
CA TYR A 52 6.07 2.33 -21.83
C TYR A 52 4.77 1.69 -22.32
N ALA A 53 4.06 0.99 -21.43
CA ALA A 53 2.81 0.31 -21.77
C ALA A 53 1.67 1.27 -22.16
N GLU A 54 1.76 2.55 -21.77
CA GLU A 54 0.76 3.57 -22.10
C GLU A 54 0.60 3.86 -23.61
N GLN A 55 1.56 3.48 -24.45
CA GLN A 55 1.42 3.56 -25.90
C GLN A 55 0.36 2.61 -26.47
N TYR A 56 -0.07 1.63 -25.68
CA TYR A 56 -1.10 0.66 -26.05
C TYR A 56 -2.41 0.92 -25.29
N PRO A 57 -3.57 0.59 -25.89
CA PRO A 57 -4.83 0.63 -25.16
C PRO A 57 -4.79 -0.35 -23.97
N LEU A 58 -5.42 0.03 -22.88
CA LEU A 58 -5.65 -0.90 -21.76
C LEU A 58 -6.44 -2.12 -22.26
N MET A 59 -6.07 -3.29 -21.75
CA MET A 59 -6.83 -4.49 -22.01
C MET A 59 -8.26 -4.36 -21.49
N ASP A 60 -9.23 -4.72 -22.31
CA ASP A 60 -10.65 -4.60 -22.05
C ASP A 60 -11.31 -5.90 -21.55
N LYS A 61 -10.52 -6.95 -21.36
CA LYS A 61 -10.99 -8.26 -20.91
C LYS A 61 -10.24 -8.73 -19.68
N LYS A 62 -10.96 -9.33 -18.75
CA LYS A 62 -10.38 -9.94 -17.54
C LYS A 62 -9.82 -11.34 -17.85
N ILE A 63 -8.72 -11.40 -18.57
CA ILE A 63 -8.12 -12.69 -18.96
C ILE A 63 -7.68 -13.55 -17.76
N TRP A 64 -7.49 -12.97 -16.58
CA TRP A 64 -7.21 -13.72 -15.35
C TRP A 64 -8.41 -14.48 -14.78
N GLU A 65 -9.63 -14.13 -15.21
CA GLU A 65 -10.86 -14.86 -14.88
C GLU A 65 -11.23 -15.89 -15.98
N TYR A 66 -10.37 -16.06 -16.98
CA TYR A 66 -10.62 -16.97 -18.09
C TYR A 66 -10.74 -18.42 -17.61
N ASN A 67 -11.89 -19.02 -17.89
CA ASN A 67 -12.11 -20.45 -17.71
C ASN A 67 -12.05 -21.15 -19.07
N PRO A 68 -11.03 -21.98 -19.34
CA PRO A 68 -10.88 -22.69 -20.62
C PRO A 68 -12.04 -23.67 -20.90
N LEU A 69 -12.79 -24.07 -19.87
CA LEU A 69 -13.99 -24.92 -20.04
C LEU A 69 -15.23 -24.11 -20.44
N ASN A 70 -15.17 -22.79 -20.34
CA ASN A 70 -16.26 -21.90 -20.76
C ASN A 70 -15.69 -20.59 -21.37
N PRO A 71 -15.11 -20.68 -22.57
CA PRO A 71 -14.41 -19.55 -23.21
C PRO A 71 -15.31 -18.37 -23.58
N GLN A 72 -16.63 -18.56 -23.61
CA GLN A 72 -17.59 -17.49 -23.97
C GLN A 72 -17.90 -16.53 -22.80
N GLN A 73 -17.31 -16.74 -21.62
CA GLN A 73 -17.55 -15.94 -20.41
C GLN A 73 -16.34 -15.06 -20.03
N LEU A 74 -15.56 -14.59 -21.01
CA LEU A 74 -14.60 -13.53 -20.74
C LEU A 74 -15.35 -12.25 -20.36
N LYS A 75 -15.23 -11.87 -19.07
CA LYS A 75 -15.85 -10.65 -18.56
C LYS A 75 -15.12 -9.43 -19.07
N ASP A 76 -15.89 -8.39 -19.31
CA ASP A 76 -15.34 -7.08 -19.63
C ASP A 76 -14.60 -6.50 -18.43
N TYR A 77 -13.53 -5.78 -18.70
CA TYR A 77 -12.81 -4.98 -17.75
C TYR A 77 -13.18 -3.51 -17.94
N ASP A 78 -13.66 -2.87 -16.87
CA ASP A 78 -13.92 -1.44 -16.91
C ASP A 78 -12.60 -0.67 -16.85
N VAL A 79 -12.09 -0.33 -18.02
CA VAL A 79 -10.83 0.40 -18.18
C VAL A 79 -10.87 1.80 -17.59
N SER A 80 -12.06 2.39 -17.44
CA SER A 80 -12.23 3.72 -16.86
C SER A 80 -11.98 3.73 -15.35
N SER A 81 -12.13 2.58 -14.70
CA SER A 81 -11.90 2.41 -13.27
C SER A 81 -10.43 2.09 -12.92
N TYR A 82 -9.57 1.89 -13.93
CA TYR A 82 -8.20 1.50 -13.66
C TYR A 82 -7.36 2.66 -13.11
N CYS A 83 -6.72 2.39 -11.96
CA CYS A 83 -5.79 3.29 -11.32
C CYS A 83 -4.36 2.80 -11.53
N TYR A 84 -3.51 3.64 -12.11
CA TYR A 84 -2.10 3.32 -12.32
C TYR A 84 -1.33 3.46 -11.03
N ARG A 85 -0.82 2.35 -10.49
CA ARG A 85 -0.04 2.35 -9.25
C ARG A 85 1.38 2.83 -9.49
N HIS A 86 1.92 3.59 -8.55
CA HIS A 86 3.34 3.88 -8.56
C HIS A 86 4.15 2.68 -8.07
N SER A 87 5.32 2.46 -8.68
CA SER A 87 6.31 1.53 -8.15
C SER A 87 6.83 2.03 -6.81
N ARG A 88 6.91 1.11 -5.84
CA ARG A 88 7.41 1.39 -4.49
C ARG A 88 8.82 0.90 -4.26
N ARG A 89 9.46 0.37 -5.31
CA ARG A 89 10.78 -0.29 -5.22
C ARG A 89 11.87 0.59 -4.63
N ASP A 90 11.86 1.87 -4.98
CA ASP A 90 12.86 2.83 -4.52
C ASP A 90 12.38 3.66 -3.33
N TRP A 91 11.21 3.33 -2.80
CA TRP A 91 10.68 4.03 -1.64
C TRP A 91 11.45 3.63 -0.38
N LYS A 92 11.49 4.57 0.56
CA LYS A 92 11.93 4.31 1.93
C LYS A 92 10.76 4.55 2.87
N VAL A 93 10.69 3.75 3.92
CA VAL A 93 9.63 3.87 4.92
C VAL A 93 10.21 3.80 6.31
N SER A 94 9.65 4.59 7.22
CA SER A 94 10.06 4.62 8.62
C SER A 94 8.86 4.91 9.51
N ALA A 95 8.81 4.28 10.68
CA ALA A 95 7.76 4.50 11.66
C ALA A 95 8.32 5.26 12.88
N TYR A 96 7.58 6.25 13.37
CA TYR A 96 7.99 7.14 14.45
C TYR A 96 6.90 7.31 15.48
N ASP A 97 7.26 7.27 16.76
CA ASP A 97 6.40 7.68 17.87
C ASP A 97 6.55 9.19 18.11
N LYS A 98 5.41 9.91 18.20
CA LYS A 98 5.33 11.35 18.58
C LYS A 98 6.28 12.29 17.82
N GLY A 99 6.81 11.88 16.66
CA GLY A 99 7.78 12.67 15.91
C GLY A 99 9.19 12.73 16.52
N TYR A 100 9.52 11.88 17.49
CA TYR A 100 10.82 11.88 18.16
C TYR A 100 11.88 10.97 17.53
N GLY A 101 11.65 10.46 16.32
CA GLY A 101 12.67 9.72 15.58
C GLY A 101 13.05 8.37 16.20
N ILE A 102 12.21 7.78 17.02
CA ILE A 102 12.39 6.42 17.48
C ILE A 102 11.89 5.51 16.39
N ASN A 103 12.83 5.00 15.60
CA ASN A 103 12.53 3.96 14.63
C ASN A 103 12.15 2.69 15.40
N TYR A 104 10.90 2.23 15.24
CA TYR A 104 10.48 0.98 15.80
C TYR A 104 11.00 -0.16 14.91
N ASP A 105 12.07 -0.77 15.34
CA ASP A 105 12.76 -1.87 14.66
C ASP A 105 12.45 -3.21 15.36
N GLY A 106 11.28 -3.73 15.08
CA GLY A 106 10.93 -5.10 15.45
C GLY A 106 11.17 -6.03 14.28
N ASP A 107 12.08 -6.99 14.40
CA ASP A 107 12.51 -7.88 13.31
C ASP A 107 11.38 -8.59 12.54
N SER A 108 10.22 -8.80 13.16
CA SER A 108 9.11 -9.55 12.55
C SER A 108 8.00 -8.69 11.96
N ARG A 109 8.07 -7.35 12.06
CA ARG A 109 6.97 -6.43 11.71
C ARG A 109 7.48 -5.08 11.24
N LYS A 110 8.45 -5.13 10.34
CA LYS A 110 9.18 -3.95 9.83
C LYS A 110 8.27 -3.00 9.04
N PRO A 111 8.54 -1.69 9.08
CA PRO A 111 7.83 -0.73 8.22
C PRO A 111 7.91 -1.06 6.73
N GLU A 112 9.00 -1.67 6.28
CA GLU A 112 9.22 -2.08 4.89
C GLU A 112 8.16 -3.07 4.40
N TYR A 113 7.52 -3.82 5.28
CA TYR A 113 6.40 -4.69 4.92
C TYR A 113 5.17 -3.94 4.38
N LEU A 114 5.11 -2.63 4.55
CA LEU A 114 4.06 -1.80 3.96
C LEU A 114 4.24 -1.54 2.47
N ILE A 115 5.43 -1.80 1.95
CA ILE A 115 5.79 -1.49 0.56
C ILE A 115 6.41 -2.68 -0.18
N ASP A 116 6.40 -3.89 0.40
CA ASP A 116 7.04 -5.08 -0.17
C ASP A 116 6.19 -5.81 -1.24
N GLY A 117 4.92 -5.43 -1.40
CA GLY A 117 3.99 -6.05 -2.35
C GLY A 117 3.38 -7.36 -1.86
N GLU A 118 3.66 -7.78 -0.63
CA GLU A 118 3.25 -9.08 -0.08
C GLU A 118 2.15 -8.92 0.99
N LYS A 119 0.89 -9.07 0.63
CA LYS A 119 -0.25 -8.98 1.58
C LYS A 119 -0.20 -9.98 2.75
N LYS A 120 0.77 -10.91 2.74
CA LYS A 120 0.96 -11.87 3.84
C LYS A 120 1.83 -11.32 4.95
N THR A 121 2.72 -10.42 4.63
CA THR A 121 3.49 -9.63 5.58
C THR A 121 2.64 -8.51 6.12
N ASN A 122 2.99 -7.96 7.24
CA ASN A 122 2.34 -6.77 7.77
C ASN A 122 3.24 -6.03 8.75
N TRP A 123 3.18 -4.73 8.71
CA TRP A 123 3.65 -3.89 9.78
C TRP A 123 2.66 -3.89 10.95
N SER A 124 3.17 -3.74 12.16
CA SER A 124 2.35 -3.59 13.35
C SER A 124 3.02 -2.62 14.29
N SER A 125 2.25 -1.67 14.83
CA SER A 125 2.75 -0.82 15.90
C SER A 125 3.21 -1.70 17.07
N GLY A 126 4.40 -1.46 17.54
CA GLY A 126 4.99 -2.31 18.55
C GLY A 126 4.79 -1.81 19.96
N LYS A 127 5.73 -2.23 20.80
CA LYS A 127 5.85 -1.81 22.19
C LYS A 127 7.18 -1.14 22.42
N ILE A 128 7.20 -0.11 23.25
CA ILE A 128 8.41 0.45 23.82
C ILE A 128 8.31 0.21 25.33
N ASN A 129 9.29 -0.49 25.91
CA ASN A 129 9.30 -0.86 27.33
C ASN A 129 7.97 -1.55 27.76
N ASP A 130 7.53 -2.53 26.98
CA ASP A 130 6.27 -3.28 27.18
C ASP A 130 4.97 -2.47 27.12
N LYS A 131 5.03 -1.20 26.74
CA LYS A 131 3.86 -0.34 26.54
C LYS A 131 3.61 -0.08 25.05
N PRO A 132 2.34 0.00 24.61
CA PRO A 132 2.03 0.39 23.23
C PRO A 132 2.55 1.80 22.94
N LEU A 133 2.78 2.10 21.66
CA LEU A 133 3.14 3.45 21.22
C LEU A 133 2.07 4.46 21.65
N GLU A 134 2.50 5.63 22.05
CA GLU A 134 1.60 6.75 22.37
C GLU A 134 1.10 7.43 21.10
N LEU A 135 -0.20 7.67 21.03
CA LEU A 135 -0.82 8.40 19.92
C LEU A 135 -0.57 9.92 20.06
N PRO A 136 -0.41 10.64 18.95
CA PRO A 136 -0.27 10.15 17.59
C PRO A 136 1.12 9.59 17.30
N TYR A 137 1.20 8.62 16.40
CA TYR A 137 2.45 8.20 15.78
C TYR A 137 2.32 8.24 14.26
N TYR A 138 3.46 8.15 13.58
CA TYR A 138 3.55 8.44 12.16
C TYR A 138 4.31 7.36 11.41
N ILE A 139 3.90 7.12 10.16
CA ILE A 139 4.68 6.34 9.21
C ILE A 139 4.97 7.24 8.03
N ILE A 140 6.24 7.46 7.75
CA ILE A 140 6.72 8.35 6.70
C ILE A 140 7.24 7.52 5.55
N PHE A 141 6.75 7.84 4.35
CA PHE A 141 7.14 7.25 3.07
C PHE A 141 7.88 8.32 2.26
N ASP A 142 9.13 8.04 1.96
CA ASP A 142 9.92 8.80 1.00
C ASP A 142 9.72 8.16 -0.38
N LEU A 143 9.09 8.87 -1.31
CA LEU A 143 8.79 8.38 -2.65
C LEU A 143 10.02 8.40 -3.58
N ASN A 144 11.17 8.86 -3.07
CA ASN A 144 12.44 9.03 -3.79
C ASN A 144 12.42 10.09 -4.90
N LYS A 145 11.26 10.47 -5.41
CA LYS A 145 11.03 11.51 -6.41
C LYS A 145 9.69 12.18 -6.18
N VAL A 146 9.54 13.40 -6.69
CA VAL A 146 8.21 14.05 -6.76
C VAL A 146 7.34 13.29 -7.74
N SER A 147 6.15 12.90 -7.31
CA SER A 147 5.19 12.14 -8.12
C SER A 147 3.82 12.76 -8.07
N ASP A 148 3.12 12.78 -9.21
CA ASP A 148 1.70 13.17 -9.29
C ASP A 148 0.86 12.03 -8.74
N ILE A 149 0.07 12.27 -7.70
CA ILE A 149 -0.81 11.29 -7.08
C ILE A 149 -2.27 11.75 -7.15
N ASP A 150 -3.18 10.85 -7.42
CA ASP A 150 -4.63 11.05 -7.39
C ASP A 150 -5.28 10.28 -6.24
N GLY A 151 -4.48 9.56 -5.46
CA GLY A 151 -4.94 8.86 -4.27
C GLY A 151 -3.92 7.91 -3.69
N VAL A 152 -4.33 7.31 -2.57
CA VAL A 152 -3.56 6.28 -1.87
C VAL A 152 -4.38 5.00 -1.77
N TYR A 153 -3.71 3.87 -1.62
CA TYR A 153 -4.35 2.61 -1.26
C TYR A 153 -3.65 1.99 -0.06
N LEU A 154 -4.40 1.24 0.70
CA LEU A 154 -3.88 0.47 1.81
C LEU A 154 -4.62 -0.86 1.97
N ALA A 155 -3.95 -1.85 2.55
CA ALA A 155 -4.54 -3.12 2.97
C ALA A 155 -4.35 -3.30 4.47
N ASN A 156 -5.43 -3.62 5.18
CA ASN A 156 -5.36 -3.90 6.61
C ASN A 156 -4.65 -5.23 6.88
N GLY A 157 -3.90 -5.29 7.99
CA GLY A 157 -3.22 -6.49 8.46
C GLY A 157 -4.15 -7.43 9.21
N TYR A 158 -4.30 -7.22 10.53
CA TYR A 158 -5.18 -8.01 11.39
C TYR A 158 -6.53 -7.34 11.61
N SER A 159 -7.59 -8.16 11.71
CA SER A 159 -8.98 -7.68 11.90
C SER A 159 -9.18 -6.84 13.14
N ASN A 160 -8.40 -7.10 14.15
CA ASN A 160 -8.49 -6.48 15.47
C ASN A 160 -7.52 -5.31 15.68
N GLN A 161 -6.73 -4.98 14.67
CA GLN A 161 -5.74 -3.90 14.70
C GLN A 161 -5.89 -2.96 13.49
N CYS A 162 -7.09 -2.86 12.94
CA CYS A 162 -7.37 -1.97 11.81
C CYS A 162 -7.31 -0.50 12.24
N LEU A 163 -6.98 0.38 11.30
CA LEU A 163 -7.09 1.82 11.50
C LEU A 163 -8.54 2.21 11.84
N ALA A 164 -8.72 3.18 12.71
CA ALA A 164 -10.01 3.81 12.96
C ALA A 164 -10.35 4.84 11.87
N ASP A 165 -9.33 5.51 11.37
CA ASP A 165 -9.39 6.51 10.31
C ASP A 165 -8.14 6.41 9.43
N VAL A 166 -8.19 7.05 8.25
CA VAL A 166 -7.03 7.24 7.37
C VAL A 166 -6.77 8.73 7.27
N HIS A 167 -5.65 9.16 7.81
CA HIS A 167 -5.19 10.53 7.71
C HIS A 167 -3.81 10.55 7.06
N VAL A 168 -3.73 11.02 5.83
CA VAL A 168 -2.50 11.13 5.06
C VAL A 168 -2.15 12.60 4.88
N GLU A 169 -0.90 12.91 5.17
CA GLU A 169 -0.30 14.23 4.96
C GLU A 169 0.82 14.10 3.91
N TYR A 170 1.19 15.20 3.26
CA TYR A 170 2.22 15.21 2.22
C TYR A 170 3.14 16.42 2.32
N ILE A 171 4.32 16.29 1.70
CA ILE A 171 5.21 17.40 1.35
C ILE A 171 5.51 17.27 -0.13
N GLY A 172 5.29 18.37 -0.89
CA GLY A 172 5.36 18.37 -2.35
C GLY A 172 6.77 18.46 -2.94
N SER A 173 7.77 18.79 -2.15
CA SER A 173 9.14 19.02 -2.61
C SER A 173 10.18 18.43 -1.67
N GLU A 174 11.44 18.43 -2.08
CA GLU A 174 12.55 18.09 -1.18
C GLU A 174 12.59 19.06 0.01
N VAL A 175 12.83 18.48 1.18
CA VAL A 175 13.08 19.22 2.42
C VAL A 175 14.34 18.66 3.08
N ALA A 176 14.98 19.48 3.92
CA ALA A 176 16.23 19.09 4.59
C ALA A 176 16.04 17.86 5.49
N ASP A 177 14.92 17.82 6.20
CA ASP A 177 14.56 16.71 7.07
C ASP A 177 13.03 16.53 7.10
N PRO A 178 12.48 15.50 6.43
CA PRO A 178 11.05 15.21 6.50
C PRO A 178 10.63 14.63 7.87
N TYR A 179 11.59 14.27 8.71
CA TYR A 179 11.34 13.71 10.03
C TYR A 179 11.27 14.77 11.13
N ASP A 180 11.64 16.02 10.82
CA ASP A 180 11.43 17.14 11.72
C ASP A 180 9.92 17.32 11.99
N ILE A 181 9.55 17.45 13.27
CA ILE A 181 8.16 17.67 13.67
C ILE A 181 7.59 18.97 13.08
N ASN A 182 8.44 19.93 12.79
CA ASN A 182 8.07 21.23 12.18
C ASN A 182 8.18 21.22 10.65
N ALA A 183 8.44 20.07 10.01
CA ALA A 183 8.43 19.98 8.56
C ALA A 183 7.05 20.41 8.02
N PRO A 184 6.97 21.00 6.81
CA PRO A 184 5.76 21.64 6.29
C PRO A 184 4.75 20.61 5.75
N TRP A 185 4.24 19.76 6.64
CA TRP A 185 3.24 18.76 6.30
C TRP A 185 1.88 19.42 6.05
N GLU A 186 1.26 19.06 4.93
CA GLU A 186 -0.10 19.46 4.56
C GLU A 186 -1.00 18.22 4.51
N THR A 187 -2.28 18.40 4.85
CA THR A 187 -3.25 17.30 4.75
C THR A 187 -3.55 16.99 3.30
N LEU A 188 -3.29 15.75 2.89
CA LEU A 188 -3.66 15.23 1.59
C LEU A 188 -5.10 14.72 1.58
N LEU A 189 -5.43 13.86 2.56
CA LEU A 189 -6.78 13.33 2.73
C LEU A 189 -7.02 12.89 4.18
N GLN A 190 -8.29 12.90 4.56
CA GLN A 190 -8.73 12.34 5.83
C GLN A 190 -10.06 11.60 5.65
N VAL A 191 -10.13 10.33 6.05
CA VAL A 191 -11.32 9.49 6.00
C VAL A 191 -11.59 8.95 7.39
N THR A 192 -12.72 9.30 7.96
CA THR A 192 -13.10 8.98 9.34
C THR A 192 -14.19 7.91 9.46
N ASP A 193 -14.77 7.47 8.33
CA ASP A 193 -15.77 6.41 8.34
C ASP A 193 -15.13 5.03 8.58
N PRO A 194 -15.34 4.42 9.76
CA PRO A 194 -14.73 3.14 10.09
C PRO A 194 -15.22 2.00 9.18
N ASN A 195 -16.39 2.11 8.57
CA ASN A 195 -16.88 1.09 7.64
C ASN A 195 -16.11 1.14 6.32
N VAL A 196 -15.76 2.35 5.88
CA VAL A 196 -14.93 2.55 4.69
C VAL A 196 -13.49 2.07 4.94
N VAL A 197 -12.93 2.40 6.09
CA VAL A 197 -11.54 2.06 6.43
C VAL A 197 -11.34 0.57 6.71
N ARG A 198 -12.33 -0.09 7.34
CA ARG A 198 -12.20 -1.47 7.84
C ARG A 198 -12.63 -2.57 6.90
N ALA A 199 -13.44 -2.27 5.91
CA ALA A 199 -14.02 -3.31 5.09
C ALA A 199 -12.94 -4.13 4.39
N ASN A 200 -12.95 -5.44 4.66
CA ASN A 200 -12.13 -6.47 4.05
C ASN A 200 -10.63 -6.47 4.43
N LEU A 201 -10.30 -7.36 5.34
CA LEU A 201 -8.93 -7.77 5.66
C LEU A 201 -8.14 -8.13 4.40
N LYS A 202 -6.91 -7.61 4.30
CA LYS A 202 -5.97 -7.86 3.20
C LYS A 202 -6.48 -7.49 1.81
N ASN A 203 -7.69 -6.94 1.68
CA ASN A 203 -8.13 -6.31 0.46
C ASN A 203 -7.69 -4.85 0.46
N GLU A 204 -7.20 -4.42 -0.65
CA GLU A 204 -6.79 -3.04 -0.84
C GLU A 204 -8.02 -2.13 -0.88
N ARG A 205 -7.91 -1.01 -0.21
CA ARG A 205 -8.88 0.08 -0.25
C ARG A 205 -8.22 1.27 -0.89
N PHE A 206 -8.92 1.89 -1.81
CA PHE A 206 -8.48 3.04 -2.57
C PHE A 206 -9.19 4.29 -2.05
N PHE A 207 -8.43 5.33 -1.83
CA PHE A 207 -8.91 6.61 -1.31
C PHE A 207 -8.44 7.70 -2.27
N ASP A 208 -9.39 8.27 -3.00
CA ASP A 208 -9.14 9.37 -3.92
C ASP A 208 -8.74 10.65 -3.18
N CYS A 209 -7.86 11.43 -3.77
CA CYS A 209 -7.56 12.80 -3.36
C CYS A 209 -7.50 13.71 -4.59
N PRO A 210 -7.53 15.04 -4.43
CA PRO A 210 -7.19 15.96 -5.49
C PRO A 210 -5.79 15.67 -6.01
N ARG A 211 -5.58 15.75 -7.34
CA ARG A 211 -4.26 15.55 -7.93
C ARG A 211 -3.22 16.45 -7.27
N THR A 212 -2.22 15.83 -6.70
CA THR A 212 -1.23 16.50 -5.85
C THR A 212 0.16 15.98 -6.18
N GLN A 213 1.14 16.88 -6.23
CA GLN A 213 2.55 16.51 -6.31
C GLN A 213 3.07 16.21 -4.91
N ALA A 214 3.57 15.00 -4.69
CA ALA A 214 4.13 14.60 -3.42
C ALA A 214 5.54 14.03 -3.58
N ARG A 215 6.45 14.47 -2.70
CA ARG A 215 7.79 13.90 -2.51
C ARG A 215 7.82 12.98 -1.30
N TYR A 216 7.13 13.38 -0.24
CA TYR A 216 6.96 12.59 0.98
C TYR A 216 5.49 12.45 1.32
N LEU A 217 5.12 11.31 1.87
CA LEU A 217 3.82 11.06 2.47
C LEU A 217 3.98 10.66 3.92
N ARG A 218 3.00 11.02 4.74
CA ARG A 218 2.95 10.63 6.14
C ARG A 218 1.57 10.11 6.49
N LEU A 219 1.50 8.84 6.91
CA LEU A 219 0.29 8.30 7.52
C LEU A 219 0.32 8.66 9.00
N LYS A 220 -0.65 9.46 9.44
CA LYS A 220 -0.81 9.90 10.82
C LYS A 220 -1.86 9.05 11.51
N ILE A 221 -1.47 8.39 12.58
CA ILE A 221 -2.33 7.52 13.37
C ILE A 221 -2.60 8.21 14.69
N SER A 222 -3.79 8.80 14.82
CA SER A 222 -4.17 9.64 15.96
C SER A 222 -5.23 9.00 16.84
N ASN A 223 -6.02 8.08 16.29
CA ASN A 223 -7.16 7.51 16.99
C ASN A 223 -6.92 6.04 17.39
N PRO A 224 -7.35 5.65 18.58
CA PRO A 224 -7.26 4.25 19.00
C PRO A 224 -8.18 3.40 18.10
N ASN A 225 -7.78 2.15 17.90
CA ASN A 225 -8.60 1.15 17.28
C ASN A 225 -9.92 0.97 18.06
N THR A 226 -11.05 0.84 17.34
CA THR A 226 -12.36 0.70 17.99
C THR A 226 -12.80 -0.76 18.15
N ILE A 227 -12.03 -1.74 17.67
CA ILE A 227 -12.36 -3.16 17.81
C ILE A 227 -11.94 -3.64 19.18
N VAL A 228 -12.92 -4.17 19.91
CA VAL A 228 -12.71 -4.88 21.17
C VAL A 228 -12.51 -6.37 20.88
N PHE A 229 -11.47 -6.95 21.42
CA PHE A 229 -11.21 -8.39 21.29
C PHE A 229 -12.31 -9.20 22.01
N LYS A 230 -12.82 -10.24 21.39
CA LYS A 230 -13.90 -11.07 21.97
C LYS A 230 -13.48 -11.90 23.19
N SER A 231 -12.20 -11.98 23.51
CA SER A 231 -11.67 -12.74 24.67
C SER A 231 -11.43 -11.90 25.91
N ASP A 232 -11.97 -10.70 25.99
CA ASP A 232 -11.56 -9.64 26.93
C ASP A 232 -12.29 -9.63 28.27
N SER A 233 -13.00 -10.71 28.64
CA SER A 233 -13.69 -10.75 29.95
C SER A 233 -12.74 -10.59 31.15
N ASP A 234 -11.48 -10.94 30.97
CA ASP A 234 -10.49 -11.03 32.05
C ASP A 234 -9.48 -9.88 32.08
N LEU A 235 -9.57 -8.94 31.13
CA LEU A 235 -8.66 -7.81 31.03
C LEU A 235 -9.16 -6.61 31.86
N THR A 236 -8.23 -5.91 32.50
CA THR A 236 -8.49 -4.61 33.12
C THR A 236 -8.84 -3.56 32.05
N GLU A 237 -9.52 -2.48 32.43
CA GLU A 237 -9.84 -1.39 31.50
C GLU A 237 -8.59 -0.72 30.92
N GLU A 238 -7.50 -0.67 31.67
CA GLU A 238 -6.21 -0.18 31.20
C GLU A 238 -5.63 -1.10 30.12
N GLU A 239 -5.66 -2.41 30.31
CA GLU A 239 -5.20 -3.38 29.32
C GLU A 239 -6.04 -3.32 28.04
N LYS A 240 -7.36 -3.18 28.14
CA LYS A 240 -8.26 -2.97 26.99
C LYS A 240 -7.94 -1.67 26.24
N ALA A 241 -7.71 -0.57 26.98
CA ALA A 241 -7.33 0.70 26.40
C ALA A 241 -5.98 0.62 25.67
N ASN A 242 -5.01 -0.10 26.26
CA ASN A 242 -3.70 -0.31 25.66
C ASN A 242 -3.80 -1.16 24.38
N GLN A 243 -4.64 -2.20 24.34
CA GLN A 243 -4.86 -3.01 23.14
C GLN A 243 -5.40 -2.18 21.98
N LYS A 244 -6.24 -1.19 22.23
CA LYS A 244 -6.79 -0.29 21.20
C LYS A 244 -5.73 0.62 20.56
N LYS A 245 -4.55 0.75 21.16
CA LYS A 245 -3.44 1.54 20.59
C LYS A 245 -2.62 0.76 19.56
N TYR A 246 -2.86 -0.55 19.38
CA TYR A 246 -2.17 -1.36 18.38
C TYR A 246 -2.86 -1.27 17.02
N HIS A 247 -2.07 -1.00 16.00
CA HIS A 247 -2.53 -0.96 14.61
C HIS A 247 -1.64 -1.83 13.73
N SER A 248 -2.24 -2.40 12.69
CA SER A 248 -1.52 -3.23 11.74
C SER A 248 -2.10 -3.09 10.35
N PHE A 249 -1.24 -2.93 9.35
CA PHE A 249 -1.61 -2.99 7.95
C PHE A 249 -0.53 -3.70 7.13
N ALA A 250 -0.97 -4.25 6.00
CA ALA A 250 -0.14 -5.10 5.17
C ALA A 250 0.50 -4.32 4.01
N GLU A 251 -0.20 -3.33 3.45
CA GLU A 251 0.24 -2.62 2.27
C GLU A 251 -0.16 -1.15 2.31
N PHE A 252 0.71 -0.30 1.78
CA PHE A 252 0.44 1.10 1.48
C PHE A 252 1.07 1.47 0.15
N GLY A 253 0.38 2.30 -0.65
CA GLY A 253 0.92 2.83 -1.89
C GLY A 253 0.08 3.97 -2.44
N THR A 254 0.52 4.50 -3.57
CA THR A 254 -0.14 5.59 -4.28
C THR A 254 -0.52 5.19 -5.69
N TYR A 255 -1.44 5.93 -6.27
CA TYR A 255 -1.85 5.76 -7.66
C TYR A 255 -2.16 7.10 -8.33
N TYR A 256 -2.18 7.06 -9.64
CA TYR A 256 -2.67 8.15 -10.48
C TYR A 256 -3.70 7.64 -11.48
N LYS A 257 -4.56 8.53 -11.94
CA LYS A 257 -5.54 8.28 -13.00
C LYS A 257 -5.08 9.01 -14.26
N LYS A 258 -5.27 8.38 -15.41
CA LYS A 258 -5.08 9.13 -16.66
C LYS A 258 -6.14 10.20 -16.78
N PRO A 259 -5.77 11.39 -17.30
CA PRO A 259 -6.73 12.42 -17.67
C PRO A 259 -7.74 11.94 -18.70
#